data_86a36cb8d3e861929a9eac183b716860
#
_entry.id   86a36cb8d3e861929a9eac183b716860
#
_cell.length_a   1.000
_cell.length_b   1.000
_cell.length_c   1.000
_cell.angle_alpha   90.00
_cell.angle_beta   90.00
_cell.angle_gamma   90.00
#
_symmetry.space_group_name_H-M   'P 1'
#
loop_
_entity.id
_entity.type
_entity.pdbx_description
1 polymer ?
#
loop_
_entity_poly.entity_id
_entity_poly.type
_entity_poly.pdbx_seq_one_letter_code
_entity_poly.pdbx_strand_id
1 'polypeptide(L)'
;MSKKNKFYWFEGVTEKGVKALLNDENSKYRWLRSQRNRRILVLFMAFGIVLTAMCSYWPSLKTNLDLSDGAGAIIFSVTAILVILAVLGGYSFLRISVRSIADAPDELLDERQIKVRNASFRYAYFAMGFLVLVLLLAMFFGPELNMFQPEGNDGSYLVIATLFAFAFMPSMVLAWRERDI
;
A
#
# COMPACT_ATOMS: atom_id res chain seq x y z
N MET A 1 -31.05 20.03 8.29
CA MET A 1 -30.04 19.23 9.02
C MET A 1 -28.75 19.24 8.21
N SER A 2 -27.72 19.95 8.69
CA SER A 2 -26.43 20.06 8.02
C SER A 2 -25.74 18.69 8.01
N LYS A 3 -25.51 18.08 6.84
CA LYS A 3 -24.66 16.89 6.69
C LYS A 3 -23.23 17.29 7.03
N LYS A 4 -22.81 17.10 8.29
CA LYS A 4 -21.39 17.21 8.66
C LYS A 4 -20.60 16.30 7.74
N ASN A 5 -19.67 16.89 6.98
CA ASN A 5 -18.67 16.16 6.19
C ASN A 5 -17.80 15.33 7.15
N LYS A 6 -18.14 14.08 7.37
CA LYS A 6 -17.30 13.17 8.14
C LYS A 6 -16.12 12.77 7.29
N PHE A 7 -14.94 13.03 7.79
CA PHE A 7 -13.67 12.62 7.19
C PHE A 7 -13.21 11.36 7.92
N TYR A 8 -13.27 10.20 7.25
CA TYR A 8 -13.06 8.88 7.84
C TYR A 8 -11.59 8.46 7.97
N TRP A 9 -10.66 9.40 8.12
CA TRP A 9 -9.23 9.11 8.10
C TRP A 9 -8.79 8.12 9.21
N PHE A 10 -9.31 8.27 10.44
CA PHE A 10 -8.98 7.41 11.58
C PHE A 10 -10.15 6.57 12.09
N GLU A 11 -11.36 6.81 11.62
CA GLU A 11 -12.56 6.13 12.13
C GLU A 11 -12.58 4.63 11.79
N GLY A 12 -11.87 4.18 10.74
CA GLY A 12 -11.77 2.76 10.39
C GLY A 12 -10.98 1.90 11.39
N VAL A 13 -10.35 2.50 12.41
CA VAL A 13 -9.64 1.80 13.48
C VAL A 13 -10.57 1.53 14.68
N THR A 14 -11.65 2.28 14.80
CA THR A 14 -12.62 2.11 15.90
C THR A 14 -13.85 1.35 15.41
N GLU A 15 -14.44 0.54 16.28
CA GLU A 15 -15.67 -0.22 15.99
C GLU A 15 -16.81 0.68 15.47
N LYS A 16 -16.96 1.88 16.06
CA LYS A 16 -17.94 2.89 15.62
C LYS A 16 -17.65 3.41 14.21
N GLY A 17 -16.37 3.58 13.86
CA GLY A 17 -15.96 4.06 12.56
C GLY A 17 -16.16 2.99 11.49
N VAL A 18 -15.84 1.73 11.79
CA VAL A 18 -16.10 0.59 10.89
C VAL A 18 -17.59 0.45 10.61
N LYS A 19 -18.45 0.49 11.66
CA LYS A 19 -19.92 0.49 11.50
C LYS A 19 -20.41 1.64 10.64
N ALA A 20 -19.83 2.84 10.79
CA ALA A 20 -20.18 4.00 9.97
C ALA A 20 -19.80 3.80 8.49
N LEU A 21 -18.64 3.19 8.20
CA LEU A 21 -18.19 2.89 6.83
C LEU A 21 -18.99 1.77 6.17
N LEU A 22 -19.37 0.74 6.92
CA LEU A 22 -20.19 -0.37 6.43
C LEU A 22 -21.61 0.09 6.08
N ASN A 23 -22.21 0.99 6.89
CA ASN A 23 -23.58 1.47 6.73
C ASN A 23 -23.71 2.73 5.84
N ASP A 24 -22.60 3.30 5.36
CA ASP A 24 -22.63 4.53 4.57
C ASP A 24 -22.92 4.24 3.08
N GLU A 25 -24.20 4.08 2.74
CA GLU A 25 -24.66 3.87 1.37
C GLU A 25 -24.52 5.13 0.48
N ASN A 26 -24.54 6.33 1.10
CA ASN A 26 -24.55 7.63 0.41
C ASN A 26 -23.20 8.37 0.49
N SER A 27 -22.09 7.67 0.60
CA SER A 27 -20.77 8.26 0.71
C SER A 27 -20.37 9.06 -0.52
N LYS A 28 -19.72 10.21 -0.32
CA LYS A 28 -19.02 10.97 -1.38
C LYS A 28 -17.99 10.11 -2.13
N TYR A 29 -17.54 9.01 -1.52
CA TYR A 29 -16.55 8.08 -2.04
C TYR A 29 -17.16 6.92 -2.82
N ARG A 30 -18.46 6.95 -3.16
CA ARG A 30 -19.13 5.89 -3.92
C ARG A 30 -18.43 5.59 -5.26
N TRP A 31 -17.80 6.60 -5.87
CA TRP A 31 -17.02 6.43 -7.09
C TRP A 31 -15.80 5.50 -6.91
N LEU A 32 -15.19 5.46 -5.71
CA LEU A 32 -14.08 4.55 -5.39
C LEU A 32 -14.51 3.08 -5.30
N ARG A 33 -15.80 2.80 -5.13
CA ARG A 33 -16.34 1.43 -4.98
C ARG A 33 -16.42 0.68 -6.29
N SER A 34 -16.33 1.36 -7.45
CA SER A 34 -16.31 0.68 -8.74
C SER A 34 -15.04 -0.20 -8.86
N GLN A 35 -15.18 -1.40 -9.42
CA GLN A 35 -14.06 -2.32 -9.57
C GLN A 35 -12.89 -1.72 -10.36
N ARG A 36 -13.20 -0.92 -11.39
CA ARG A 36 -12.18 -0.23 -12.20
C ARG A 36 -11.34 0.72 -11.34
N ASN A 37 -11.97 1.56 -10.54
CA ASN A 37 -11.28 2.55 -9.71
C ASN A 37 -10.47 1.89 -8.59
N ARG A 38 -10.98 0.80 -8.00
CA ARG A 38 -10.23 0.00 -7.02
C ARG A 38 -8.97 -0.62 -7.63
N ARG A 39 -9.06 -1.17 -8.85
CA ARG A 39 -7.89 -1.72 -9.54
C ARG A 39 -6.86 -0.64 -9.88
N ILE A 40 -7.30 0.54 -10.32
CA ILE A 40 -6.41 1.69 -10.55
C ILE A 40 -5.71 2.08 -9.24
N LEU A 41 -6.45 2.11 -8.13
CA LEU A 41 -5.89 2.45 -6.83
C LEU A 41 -4.87 1.39 -6.35
N VAL A 42 -5.15 0.10 -6.56
CA VAL A 42 -4.20 -0.99 -6.27
C VAL A 42 -2.93 -0.86 -7.11
N LEU A 43 -3.06 -0.57 -8.41
CA LEU A 43 -1.89 -0.36 -9.28
C LEU A 43 -1.08 0.87 -8.85
N PHE A 44 -1.75 1.96 -8.47
CA PHE A 44 -1.11 3.15 -7.92
C PHE A 44 -0.32 2.83 -6.63
N MET A 45 -0.92 2.04 -5.72
CA MET A 45 -0.27 1.59 -4.50
C MET A 45 0.94 0.70 -4.78
N ALA A 46 0.78 -0.29 -5.67
CA ALA A 46 1.87 -1.18 -6.08
C ALA A 46 3.04 -0.37 -6.69
N PHE A 47 2.73 0.59 -7.57
CA PHE A 47 3.73 1.47 -8.16
C PHE A 47 4.44 2.33 -7.10
N GLY A 48 3.70 2.90 -6.14
CA GLY A 48 4.28 3.67 -5.04
C GLY A 48 5.21 2.83 -4.15
N ILE A 49 4.85 1.58 -3.85
CA ILE A 49 5.70 0.65 -3.10
C ILE A 49 7.00 0.35 -3.88
N VAL A 50 6.88 0.09 -5.19
CA VAL A 50 8.05 -0.12 -6.06
C VAL A 50 8.93 1.13 -6.10
N LEU A 51 8.35 2.33 -6.24
CA LEU A 51 9.12 3.59 -6.18
C LEU A 51 9.84 3.76 -4.84
N THR A 52 9.19 3.41 -3.72
CA THR A 52 9.83 3.44 -2.40
C THR A 52 11.04 2.50 -2.36
N ALA A 53 10.91 1.28 -2.89
CA ALA A 53 12.04 0.35 -2.99
C ALA A 53 13.15 0.90 -3.89
N MET A 54 12.81 1.55 -5.01
CA MET A 54 13.79 2.16 -5.94
C MET A 54 14.55 3.33 -5.31
N CYS A 55 14.04 3.96 -4.26
CA CYS A 55 14.80 4.97 -3.51
C CYS A 55 16.12 4.40 -2.92
N SER A 56 16.23 3.08 -2.72
CA SER A 56 17.47 2.44 -2.31
C SER A 56 18.61 2.55 -3.35
N TYR A 57 18.29 2.89 -4.59
CA TYR A 57 19.26 3.07 -5.67
C TYR A 57 19.63 4.54 -5.94
N TRP A 58 19.19 5.43 -5.06
CA TRP A 58 19.43 6.87 -5.25
C TRP A 58 20.90 7.25 -5.38
N PRO A 59 21.87 6.69 -4.62
CA PRO A 59 23.27 7.03 -4.75
C PRO A 59 23.79 6.78 -6.17
N SER A 60 23.49 5.62 -6.75
CA SER A 60 23.86 5.30 -8.12
C SER A 60 23.20 6.23 -9.14
N LEU A 61 21.93 6.58 -8.91
CA LEU A 61 21.21 7.50 -9.80
C LEU A 61 21.77 8.92 -9.73
N LYS A 62 22.12 9.42 -8.53
CA LYS A 62 22.75 10.71 -8.29
C LYS A 62 24.07 10.83 -9.05
N THR A 63 24.92 9.81 -8.98
CA THR A 63 26.19 9.77 -9.67
C THR A 63 26.01 9.83 -11.19
N ASN A 64 25.05 9.06 -11.72
CA ASN A 64 24.75 9.06 -13.15
C ASN A 64 24.17 10.38 -13.66
N LEU A 65 23.49 11.17 -12.80
CA LEU A 65 22.90 12.46 -13.15
C LEU A 65 23.85 13.63 -12.87
N ASP A 66 25.07 13.37 -12.37
CA ASP A 66 26.07 14.41 -12.01
C ASP A 66 25.51 15.52 -11.09
N LEU A 67 24.68 15.13 -10.12
CA LEU A 67 24.04 16.05 -9.18
C LEU A 67 25.02 16.41 -8.06
N SER A 68 25.09 17.71 -7.72
CA SER A 68 25.83 18.16 -6.53
C SER A 68 25.23 17.54 -5.25
N ASP A 69 26.08 17.33 -4.23
CA ASP A 69 25.66 16.68 -2.97
C ASP A 69 24.46 17.38 -2.31
N GLY A 70 24.46 18.69 -2.26
CA GLY A 70 23.37 19.47 -1.67
C GLY A 70 22.06 19.36 -2.46
N ALA A 71 22.11 19.59 -3.77
CA ALA A 71 20.93 19.51 -4.62
C ALA A 71 20.37 18.06 -4.67
N GLY A 72 21.26 17.08 -4.79
CA GLY A 72 20.86 15.66 -4.79
C GLY A 72 20.14 15.26 -3.51
N ALA A 73 20.65 15.68 -2.34
CA ALA A 73 20.02 15.37 -1.06
C ALA A 73 18.63 16.01 -0.91
N ILE A 74 18.45 17.26 -1.35
CA ILE A 74 17.16 17.94 -1.30
C ILE A 74 16.14 17.24 -2.22
N ILE A 75 16.50 17.00 -3.48
CA ILE A 75 15.62 16.34 -4.46
C ILE A 75 15.20 14.96 -3.95
N PHE A 76 16.13 14.18 -3.42
CA PHE A 76 15.86 12.86 -2.86
C PHE A 76 14.89 12.94 -1.68
N SER A 77 15.18 13.78 -0.69
CA SER A 77 14.36 13.89 0.52
C SER A 77 12.92 14.29 0.19
N VAL A 78 12.75 15.29 -0.68
CA VAL A 78 11.42 15.74 -1.12
C VAL A 78 10.69 14.62 -1.86
N THR A 79 11.36 13.96 -2.80
CA THR A 79 10.76 12.85 -3.57
C THR A 79 10.36 11.68 -2.67
N ALA A 80 11.24 11.26 -1.75
CA ALA A 80 10.97 10.17 -0.82
C ALA A 80 9.76 10.50 0.08
N ILE A 81 9.70 11.71 0.64
CA ILE A 81 8.57 12.15 1.46
C ILE A 81 7.27 12.14 0.64
N LEU A 82 7.27 12.68 -0.56
CA LEU A 82 6.09 12.72 -1.43
C LEU A 82 5.60 11.31 -1.78
N VAL A 83 6.50 10.39 -2.10
CA VAL A 83 6.16 8.99 -2.39
C VAL A 83 5.54 8.31 -1.18
N ILE A 84 6.15 8.46 0.01
CA ILE A 84 5.61 7.89 1.26
C ILE A 84 4.21 8.46 1.55
N LEU A 85 4.02 9.77 1.46
CA LEU A 85 2.72 10.41 1.68
C LEU A 85 1.69 9.95 0.65
N ALA A 86 2.07 9.78 -0.62
CA ALA A 86 1.19 9.26 -1.66
C ALA A 86 0.76 7.81 -1.38
N VAL A 87 1.68 6.96 -0.91
CA VAL A 87 1.38 5.57 -0.53
C VAL A 87 0.43 5.53 0.68
N LEU A 88 0.70 6.29 1.73
CA LEU A 88 -0.16 6.35 2.93
C LEU A 88 -1.55 6.92 2.60
N GLY A 89 -1.62 7.98 1.80
CA GLY A 89 -2.88 8.54 1.31
C GLY A 89 -3.65 7.54 0.44
N GLY A 90 -2.96 6.89 -0.49
CA GLY A 90 -3.53 5.83 -1.33
C GLY A 90 -4.12 4.68 -0.51
N TYR A 91 -3.43 4.26 0.55
CA TYR A 91 -3.93 3.22 1.48
C TYR A 91 -5.21 3.66 2.18
N SER A 92 -5.29 4.92 2.62
CA SER A 92 -6.52 5.44 3.24
C SER A 92 -7.71 5.39 2.29
N PHE A 93 -7.52 5.78 1.01
CA PHE A 93 -8.55 5.64 -0.02
C PHE A 93 -8.89 4.18 -0.33
N LEU A 94 -7.90 3.30 -0.34
CA LEU A 94 -8.09 1.87 -0.54
C LEU A 94 -8.97 1.27 0.57
N ARG A 95 -8.69 1.61 1.83
CA ARG A 95 -9.51 1.20 2.99
C ARG A 95 -10.96 1.65 2.85
N ILE A 96 -11.18 2.92 2.47
CA ILE A 96 -12.52 3.45 2.24
C ILE A 96 -13.21 2.70 1.10
N SER A 97 -12.50 2.37 0.03
CA SER A 97 -13.04 1.69 -1.15
C SER A 97 -13.54 0.27 -0.86
N VAL A 98 -12.89 -0.44 0.08
CA VAL A 98 -13.27 -1.78 0.55
C VAL A 98 -14.09 -1.75 1.86
N ARG A 99 -14.62 -0.58 2.25
CA ARG A 99 -15.42 -0.38 3.47
C ARG A 99 -14.74 -0.90 4.75
N SER A 100 -13.43 -0.87 4.81
CA SER A 100 -12.61 -1.41 5.91
C SER A 100 -12.87 -2.89 6.23
N ILE A 101 -13.42 -3.68 5.32
CA ILE A 101 -13.74 -5.12 5.53
C ILE A 101 -12.47 -5.89 5.93
N ALA A 102 -11.30 -5.51 5.40
CA ALA A 102 -10.04 -6.18 5.74
C ALA A 102 -9.70 -6.10 7.25
N ASP A 103 -10.06 -4.99 7.89
CA ASP A 103 -9.70 -4.72 9.29
C ASP A 103 -10.90 -4.83 10.25
N ALA A 104 -12.10 -5.12 9.74
CA ALA A 104 -13.32 -5.19 10.55
C ALA A 104 -13.33 -6.43 11.46
N PRO A 105 -13.79 -6.32 12.73
CA PRO A 105 -14.04 -7.49 13.58
C PRO A 105 -15.15 -8.38 13.01
N ASP A 106 -15.08 -9.68 13.32
CA ASP A 106 -16.01 -10.68 12.76
C ASP A 106 -17.47 -10.40 13.10
N GLU A 107 -17.73 -9.84 14.29
CA GLU A 107 -19.07 -9.52 14.78
C GLU A 107 -19.80 -8.45 13.94
N LEU A 108 -19.05 -7.71 13.11
CA LEU A 108 -19.59 -6.64 12.25
C LEU A 108 -19.77 -7.07 10.80
N LEU A 109 -19.29 -8.26 10.44
CA LEU A 109 -19.28 -8.75 9.08
C LEU A 109 -20.30 -9.87 8.90
N ASP A 110 -20.91 -9.96 7.71
CA ASP A 110 -21.69 -11.11 7.34
C ASP A 110 -20.80 -12.31 6.95
N GLU A 111 -21.39 -13.52 6.86
CA GLU A 111 -20.63 -14.73 6.51
C GLU A 111 -19.92 -14.62 5.15
N ARG A 112 -20.51 -13.95 4.18
CA ARG A 112 -19.92 -13.73 2.86
C ARG A 112 -18.68 -12.86 2.97
N GLN A 113 -18.79 -11.76 3.70
CA GLN A 113 -17.69 -10.82 3.92
C GLN A 113 -16.52 -11.48 4.67
N ILE A 114 -16.80 -12.29 5.68
CA ILE A 114 -15.80 -13.08 6.40
C ILE A 114 -15.07 -14.05 5.46
N LYS A 115 -15.81 -14.81 4.64
CA LYS A 115 -15.21 -15.73 3.66
C LYS A 115 -14.31 -15.02 2.66
N VAL A 116 -14.75 -13.89 2.13
CA VAL A 116 -14.01 -13.07 1.17
C VAL A 116 -12.75 -12.50 1.82
N ARG A 117 -12.85 -11.94 3.01
CA ARG A 117 -11.72 -11.45 3.79
C ARG A 117 -10.69 -12.54 4.05
N ASN A 118 -11.11 -13.69 4.58
CA ASN A 118 -10.21 -14.80 4.88
C ASN A 118 -9.53 -15.36 3.63
N ALA A 119 -10.23 -15.41 2.50
CA ALA A 119 -9.62 -15.75 1.22
C ALA A 119 -8.58 -14.71 0.80
N SER A 120 -8.84 -13.41 0.98
CA SER A 120 -7.90 -12.32 0.66
C SER A 120 -6.65 -12.38 1.51
N PHE A 121 -6.77 -12.67 2.81
CA PHE A 121 -5.61 -12.87 3.70
C PHE A 121 -4.76 -14.05 3.25
N ARG A 122 -5.38 -15.18 2.89
CA ARG A 122 -4.64 -16.34 2.39
C ARG A 122 -3.86 -16.03 1.12
N TYR A 123 -4.44 -15.33 0.15
CA TYR A 123 -3.73 -14.93 -1.06
C TYR A 123 -2.65 -13.90 -0.78
N ALA A 124 -2.91 -12.94 0.13
CA ALA A 124 -1.92 -11.98 0.56
C ALA A 124 -0.71 -12.68 1.21
N TYR A 125 -0.94 -13.68 2.06
CA TYR A 125 0.11 -14.48 2.67
C TYR A 125 1.00 -15.17 1.62
N PHE A 126 0.40 -15.84 0.62
CA PHE A 126 1.17 -16.46 -0.46
C PHE A 126 1.93 -15.44 -1.30
N ALA A 127 1.31 -14.30 -1.64
CA ALA A 127 1.97 -13.23 -2.39
C ALA A 127 3.16 -12.66 -1.61
N MET A 128 3.02 -12.48 -0.30
CA MET A 128 4.11 -12.01 0.58
C MET A 128 5.22 -13.05 0.69
N GLY A 129 4.88 -14.32 0.85
CA GLY A 129 5.88 -15.41 0.85
C GLY A 129 6.68 -15.43 -0.44
N PHE A 130 6.01 -15.27 -1.58
CA PHE A 130 6.68 -15.17 -2.87
C PHE A 130 7.56 -13.92 -2.99
N LEU A 131 7.07 -12.76 -2.54
CA LEU A 131 7.85 -11.52 -2.53
C LEU A 131 9.13 -11.66 -1.69
N VAL A 132 9.01 -12.19 -0.47
CA VAL A 132 10.15 -12.44 0.42
C VAL A 132 11.14 -13.40 -0.23
N LEU A 133 10.65 -14.48 -0.85
CA LEU A 133 11.51 -15.42 -1.56
C LEU A 133 12.29 -14.72 -2.69
N VAL A 134 11.60 -13.91 -3.52
CA VAL A 134 12.26 -13.15 -4.60
C VAL A 134 13.31 -12.19 -4.05
N LEU A 135 13.02 -11.49 -2.96
CA LEU A 135 13.97 -10.59 -2.30
C LEU A 135 15.18 -11.35 -1.74
N LEU A 136 14.98 -12.51 -1.12
CA LEU A 136 16.07 -13.35 -0.63
C LEU A 136 16.95 -13.85 -1.79
N LEU A 137 16.34 -14.33 -2.87
CA LEU A 137 17.08 -14.75 -4.05
C LEU A 137 17.87 -13.58 -4.68
N ALA A 138 17.27 -12.39 -4.75
CA ALA A 138 17.95 -11.20 -5.23
C ALA A 138 19.13 -10.80 -4.32
N MET A 139 19.00 -10.94 -3.00
CA MET A 139 20.10 -10.67 -2.08
C MET A 139 21.24 -11.71 -2.17
N PHE A 140 20.91 -12.99 -2.38
CA PHE A 140 21.91 -14.05 -2.48
C PHE A 140 22.65 -14.03 -3.83
N PHE A 141 21.93 -13.90 -4.92
CA PHE A 141 22.49 -14.01 -6.28
C PHE A 141 22.77 -12.64 -6.92
N GLY A 142 22.21 -11.56 -6.38
CA GLY A 142 22.40 -10.22 -6.93
C GLY A 142 23.86 -9.77 -7.02
N PRO A 143 24.69 -9.98 -5.97
CA PRO A 143 26.11 -9.66 -6.02
C PRO A 143 26.87 -10.42 -7.11
N GLU A 144 26.59 -11.71 -7.30
CA GLU A 144 27.24 -12.54 -8.31
C GLU A 144 26.86 -12.12 -9.75
N LEU A 145 25.63 -11.63 -9.91
CA LEU A 145 25.09 -11.18 -11.19
C LEU A 145 25.32 -9.68 -11.46
N ASN A 146 26.02 -8.95 -10.58
CA ASN A 146 26.16 -7.49 -10.61
C ASN A 146 24.81 -6.73 -10.68
N MET A 147 23.73 -7.36 -10.20
CA MET A 147 22.39 -6.84 -10.36
C MET A 147 21.87 -6.03 -9.17
N PHE A 148 22.31 -6.33 -7.93
CA PHE A 148 21.71 -5.74 -6.75
C PHE A 148 22.71 -5.63 -5.60
N GLN A 149 23.19 -4.43 -5.34
CA GLN A 149 23.99 -4.13 -4.14
C GLN A 149 23.46 -2.83 -3.51
N PRO A 150 22.54 -2.89 -2.54
CA PRO A 150 22.21 -1.74 -1.75
C PRO A 150 23.43 -1.37 -0.90
N GLU A 151 24.07 -0.26 -1.20
CA GLU A 151 25.22 0.23 -0.46
C GLU A 151 24.77 0.91 0.84
N GLY A 152 25.30 0.47 1.99
CA GLY A 152 25.20 1.17 3.25
C GLY A 152 23.76 1.35 3.81
N ASN A 153 23.41 2.59 4.16
CA ASN A 153 22.13 2.95 4.79
C ASN A 153 20.92 2.90 3.84
N ASP A 154 21.16 2.67 2.55
CA ASP A 154 20.14 2.76 1.50
C ASP A 154 19.17 1.58 1.50
N GLY A 155 19.55 0.47 2.14
CA GLY A 155 18.67 -0.67 2.37
C GLY A 155 17.42 -0.36 3.19
N SER A 156 17.39 0.76 3.93
CA SER A 156 16.26 1.17 4.74
C SER A 156 14.97 1.40 3.93
N TYR A 157 15.07 1.94 2.70
CA TYR A 157 13.90 2.13 1.84
C TYR A 157 13.32 0.82 1.32
N LEU A 158 14.16 -0.19 1.10
CA LEU A 158 13.71 -1.54 0.76
C LEU A 158 12.94 -2.17 1.92
N VAL A 159 13.42 -1.98 3.15
CA VAL A 159 12.72 -2.44 4.36
C VAL A 159 11.36 -1.73 4.49
N ILE A 160 11.32 -0.40 4.32
CA ILE A 160 10.08 0.39 4.37
C ILE A 160 9.09 -0.08 3.28
N ALA A 161 9.55 -0.28 2.05
CA ALA A 161 8.73 -0.78 0.95
C ALA A 161 8.16 -2.17 1.26
N THR A 162 8.98 -3.06 1.84
CA THR A 162 8.56 -4.40 2.26
C THR A 162 7.51 -4.33 3.37
N LEU A 163 7.69 -3.46 4.35
CA LEU A 163 6.71 -3.23 5.42
C LEU A 163 5.39 -2.69 4.87
N PHE A 164 5.43 -1.76 3.91
CA PHE A 164 4.22 -1.26 3.23
C PHE A 164 3.53 -2.37 2.44
N ALA A 165 4.29 -3.17 1.69
CA ALA A 165 3.73 -4.32 0.98
C ALA A 165 3.05 -5.27 1.97
N PHE A 166 3.69 -5.59 3.08
CA PHE A 166 3.14 -6.47 4.11
C PHE A 166 1.84 -5.92 4.71
N ALA A 167 1.83 -4.66 5.11
CA ALA A 167 0.69 -4.02 5.77
C ALA A 167 -0.53 -3.86 4.83
N PHE A 168 -0.28 -3.57 3.54
CA PHE A 168 -1.34 -3.18 2.62
C PHE A 168 -1.83 -4.32 1.71
N MET A 169 -1.06 -5.40 1.58
CA MET A 169 -1.36 -6.53 0.70
C MET A 169 -2.77 -7.12 0.90
N PRO A 170 -3.26 -7.38 2.14
CA PRO A 170 -4.61 -7.93 2.32
C PRO A 170 -5.70 -7.04 1.73
N SER A 171 -5.62 -5.72 1.98
CA SER A 171 -6.57 -4.75 1.43
C SER A 171 -6.46 -4.61 -0.09
N MET A 172 -5.24 -4.70 -0.65
CA MET A 172 -5.00 -4.66 -2.09
C MET A 172 -5.60 -5.89 -2.78
N VAL A 173 -5.40 -7.09 -2.22
CA VAL A 173 -5.95 -8.34 -2.75
C VAL A 173 -7.48 -8.31 -2.70
N LEU A 174 -8.05 -7.86 -1.58
CA LEU A 174 -9.50 -7.70 -1.42
C LEU A 174 -10.06 -6.75 -2.49
N ALA A 175 -9.47 -5.56 -2.63
CA ALA A 175 -9.91 -4.56 -3.59
C ALA A 175 -9.80 -5.02 -5.05
N TRP A 176 -8.82 -5.85 -5.37
CA TRP A 176 -8.60 -6.38 -6.71
C TRP A 176 -9.61 -7.45 -7.10
N ARG A 177 -9.94 -8.35 -6.19
CA ARG A 177 -10.74 -9.56 -6.47
C ARG A 177 -12.23 -9.34 -6.40
N GLU A 178 -12.67 -8.58 -5.41
CA GLU A 178 -14.10 -8.41 -5.20
C GLU A 178 -14.73 -7.46 -6.21
N ARG A 179 -15.85 -7.91 -6.80
CA ARG A 179 -16.62 -7.10 -7.76
C ARG A 179 -17.60 -6.19 -7.05
N ASP A 180 -18.29 -6.72 -6.04
CA ASP A 180 -19.38 -6.04 -5.32
C ASP A 180 -19.05 -5.98 -3.82
N ILE A 181 -18.59 -4.82 -3.37
CA ILE A 181 -18.33 -4.52 -1.96
C ILE A 181 -19.26 -3.39 -1.49
#